data_2242c4ac8ea86093b0f0f17e453100e1
#
_entry.id   2242c4ac8ea86093b0f0f17e453100e1
#
_cell.length_a   1.000
_cell.length_b   1.000
_cell.length_c   1.000
_cell.angle_alpha   90.00
_cell.angle_beta   90.00
_cell.angle_gamma   90.00
#
_symmetry.space_group_name_H-M   'P 1'
#
loop_
_entity.id
_entity.type
_entity.pdbx_description
1 polymer ?
#
loop_
_entity_poly.entity_id
_entity_poly.type
_entity_poly.pdbx_seq_one_letter_code
_entity_poly.pdbx_strand_id
1 'polypeptide(L)'
;IGMDRWKETYCMVVALCAYVMIRANHKPPVSVLPRPEMAHMSNVGIGHILLEESVRVRQSYDHRENPTHYSVLTLWFYSGCYFVLARENTAWTYLRDATTQAQLLGMHDEETYKHDPLDISRKRVLYWLLFIAERYSYKPTCSLQRSLLTAYRTYALRKHRPISLHPTIHSPSLDEVPSDRPIAVGLELMINMFRIIDDTFINLWNRVHSTHASAAWITQVQTQLSGAVPAYFECTEVQEVQIRITQQWLRSQAWQLSACQGLVSSVSNDIPLTFKYPIEIARDLLTISHQFSQQAMEVHGVGLVSRFPFFAPSALILEIVFV
;
A
#
# COMPACT_ATOMS: atom_id res chain seq x y z
N ILE A 1 29.62 13.66 13.27
CA ILE A 1 28.17 13.97 13.25
C ILE A 1 27.75 14.64 11.93
N GLY A 2 28.53 15.57 11.34
CA GLY A 2 28.13 16.26 10.09
C GLY A 2 28.17 15.41 8.81
N MET A 3 29.15 14.51 8.71
CA MET A 3 29.37 13.72 7.48
C MET A 3 28.34 12.60 7.31
N ASP A 4 27.86 12.00 8.40
CA ASP A 4 26.85 10.95 8.34
C ASP A 4 25.47 11.50 8.02
N ARG A 5 25.14 12.71 8.49
CA ARG A 5 23.89 13.41 8.19
C ARG A 5 23.76 13.74 6.69
N TRP A 6 24.85 14.10 6.02
CA TRP A 6 24.88 14.31 4.59
C TRP A 6 24.62 13.00 3.82
N LYS A 7 25.29 11.90 4.22
CA LYS A 7 25.09 10.59 3.61
C LYS A 7 23.65 10.11 3.75
N GLU A 8 23.03 10.34 4.89
CA GLU A 8 21.65 9.97 5.15
C GLU A 8 20.67 10.72 4.23
N THR A 9 20.82 12.05 4.13
CA THR A 9 20.00 12.87 3.22
C THR A 9 20.23 12.45 1.76
N TYR A 10 21.47 12.17 1.38
CA TYR A 10 21.80 11.68 0.05
C TYR A 10 21.09 10.34 -0.23
N CYS A 11 21.18 9.36 0.69
CA CYS A 11 20.49 8.08 0.53
C CYS A 11 18.98 8.26 0.36
N MET A 12 18.36 9.12 1.15
CA MET A 12 16.91 9.39 1.08
C MET A 12 16.53 9.99 -0.28
N VAL A 13 17.24 11.01 -0.76
CA VAL A 13 16.96 11.64 -2.04
C VAL A 13 17.16 10.68 -3.22
N VAL A 14 18.25 9.91 -3.21
CA VAL A 14 18.54 8.94 -4.29
C VAL A 14 17.52 7.80 -4.25
N ALA A 15 17.08 7.35 -3.07
CA ALA A 15 16.02 6.35 -2.91
C ALA A 15 14.67 6.86 -3.44
N LEU A 16 14.33 8.11 -3.16
CA LEU A 16 13.13 8.77 -3.72
C LEU A 16 13.20 8.81 -5.24
N CYS A 17 14.33 9.25 -5.81
CA CYS A 17 14.53 9.27 -7.26
C CYS A 17 14.38 7.86 -7.87
N ALA A 18 14.96 6.84 -7.24
CA ALA A 18 14.82 5.44 -7.65
C ALA A 18 13.36 5.00 -7.64
N TYR A 19 12.63 5.31 -6.56
CA TYR A 19 11.21 4.98 -6.41
C TYR A 19 10.33 5.62 -7.48
N VAL A 20 10.54 6.91 -7.76
CA VAL A 20 9.83 7.64 -8.82
C VAL A 20 10.14 7.04 -10.18
N MET A 21 11.41 6.77 -10.50
CA MET A 21 11.84 6.20 -11.78
C MET A 21 11.26 4.80 -12.03
N ILE A 22 11.24 3.93 -11.01
CA ILE A 22 10.70 2.57 -11.14
C ILE A 22 9.18 2.60 -11.37
N ARG A 23 8.47 3.63 -10.87
CA ARG A 23 7.02 3.76 -11.02
C ARG A 23 6.58 4.61 -12.19
N ALA A 24 7.42 5.52 -12.66
CA ALA A 24 7.06 6.47 -13.70
C ALA A 24 7.07 5.84 -15.10
N ASN A 25 6.07 6.21 -15.90
CA ASN A 25 6.05 5.86 -17.32
C ASN A 25 6.81 6.88 -18.20
N HIS A 26 7.22 8.03 -17.63
CA HIS A 26 7.90 9.08 -18.38
C HIS A 26 9.40 9.09 -18.06
N LYS A 27 10.21 9.15 -19.12
CA LYS A 27 11.64 9.39 -19.00
C LYS A 27 11.92 10.83 -18.61
N PRO A 28 12.84 11.09 -17.66
CA PRO A 28 13.31 12.42 -17.40
C PRO A 28 14.08 12.97 -18.63
N PRO A 29 14.16 14.29 -18.82
CA PRO A 29 15.01 14.89 -19.85
C PRO A 29 16.45 14.42 -19.72
N VAL A 30 17.13 14.20 -20.84
CA VAL A 30 18.53 13.71 -20.85
C VAL A 30 19.46 14.63 -20.06
N SER A 31 19.16 15.93 -20.02
CA SER A 31 19.94 16.94 -19.28
C SER A 31 19.98 16.74 -17.76
N VAL A 32 19.02 16.01 -17.18
CA VAL A 32 18.98 15.72 -15.73
C VAL A 32 19.50 14.32 -15.38
N LEU A 33 19.86 13.52 -16.38
CA LEU A 33 20.42 12.18 -16.14
C LEU A 33 21.87 12.28 -15.67
N PRO A 34 22.27 11.51 -14.65
CA PRO A 34 23.65 11.53 -14.13
C PRO A 34 24.72 11.15 -15.16
N ARG A 35 24.36 10.36 -16.16
CA ARG A 35 25.25 9.90 -17.23
C ARG A 35 24.52 9.86 -18.56
N PRO A 36 25.12 10.32 -19.65
CA PRO A 36 24.51 10.32 -20.99
C PRO A 36 24.06 8.92 -21.47
N GLU A 37 24.78 7.86 -21.10
CA GLU A 37 24.46 6.49 -21.47
C GLU A 37 23.10 6.03 -20.91
N MET A 38 22.65 6.62 -19.81
CA MET A 38 21.35 6.34 -19.20
C MET A 38 20.17 6.74 -20.08
N ALA A 39 20.38 7.61 -21.08
CA ALA A 39 19.33 8.01 -22.01
C ALA A 39 18.72 6.83 -22.79
N HIS A 40 19.51 5.77 -23.01
CA HIS A 40 19.08 4.56 -23.73
C HIS A 40 18.49 3.49 -22.81
N MET A 41 18.58 3.65 -21.49
CA MET A 41 18.07 2.70 -20.52
C MET A 41 16.57 2.88 -20.29
N SER A 42 15.89 1.81 -19.83
CA SER A 42 14.53 1.93 -19.31
C SER A 42 14.50 2.67 -17.98
N ASN A 43 13.34 3.28 -17.64
CA ASN A 43 13.16 3.92 -16.34
C ASN A 43 13.45 2.98 -15.18
N VAL A 44 13.01 1.72 -15.29
CA VAL A 44 13.28 0.68 -14.30
C VAL A 44 14.79 0.42 -14.17
N GLY A 45 15.53 0.38 -15.29
CA GLY A 45 16.99 0.23 -15.29
C GLY A 45 17.70 1.39 -14.59
N ILE A 46 17.30 2.64 -14.89
CA ILE A 46 17.83 3.84 -14.21
C ILE A 46 17.52 3.78 -12.73
N GLY A 47 16.26 3.51 -12.37
CA GLY A 47 15.83 3.39 -10.98
C GLY A 47 16.58 2.30 -10.21
N HIS A 48 16.92 1.18 -10.86
CA HIS A 48 17.70 0.12 -10.24
C HIS A 48 19.14 0.57 -9.91
N ILE A 49 19.80 1.28 -10.82
CA ILE A 49 21.15 1.85 -10.56
C ILE A 49 21.10 2.83 -9.38
N LEU A 50 20.11 3.71 -9.34
CA LEU A 50 19.94 4.67 -8.24
C LEU A 50 19.69 3.93 -6.92
N LEU A 51 18.85 2.90 -6.93
CA LEU A 51 18.56 2.08 -5.76
C LEU A 51 19.83 1.41 -5.21
N GLU A 52 20.63 0.77 -6.08
CA GLU A 52 21.90 0.13 -5.70
C GLU A 52 22.88 1.14 -5.13
N GLU A 53 22.99 2.33 -5.71
CA GLU A 53 23.85 3.40 -5.20
C GLU A 53 23.42 3.86 -3.81
N SER A 54 22.13 4.08 -3.61
CA SER A 54 21.60 4.48 -2.30
C SER A 54 21.88 3.39 -1.24
N VAL A 55 21.68 2.11 -1.57
CA VAL A 55 21.97 0.98 -0.68
C VAL A 55 23.48 0.91 -0.37
N ARG A 56 24.34 1.08 -1.37
CA ARG A 56 25.81 1.08 -1.23
C ARG A 56 26.28 2.17 -0.26
N VAL A 57 25.79 3.40 -0.45
CA VAL A 57 26.16 4.52 0.44
C VAL A 57 25.64 4.29 1.85
N ARG A 58 24.41 3.76 2.01
CA ARG A 58 23.84 3.44 3.32
C ARG A 58 24.68 2.46 4.11
N GLN A 59 25.33 1.49 3.45
CA GLN A 59 26.23 0.54 4.10
C GLN A 59 27.55 1.15 4.59
N SER A 60 27.89 2.38 4.17
CA SER A 60 29.14 3.06 4.51
C SER A 60 29.12 3.83 5.83
N TYR A 61 28.01 3.83 6.57
CA TYR A 61 27.86 4.49 7.87
C TYR A 61 26.90 3.71 8.79
N ASP A 62 27.00 3.97 10.08
CA ASP A 62 26.10 3.35 11.06
C ASP A 62 24.74 4.05 11.05
N HIS A 63 23.77 3.41 10.42
CA HIS A 63 22.40 3.89 10.28
C HIS A 63 21.41 3.18 11.22
N ARG A 64 21.89 2.28 12.08
CA ARG A 64 21.04 1.45 12.96
C ARG A 64 21.00 2.00 14.37
N GLU A 65 22.14 2.44 14.90
CA GLU A 65 22.24 2.91 16.27
C GLU A 65 21.52 4.24 16.49
N ASN A 66 21.56 5.12 15.49
CA ASN A 66 20.92 6.45 15.56
C ASN A 66 19.92 6.63 14.41
N PRO A 67 18.74 5.98 14.45
CA PRO A 67 17.74 6.14 13.41
C PRO A 67 17.20 7.58 13.38
N THR A 68 16.82 8.04 12.20
CA THR A 68 16.16 9.32 11.98
C THR A 68 14.93 9.13 11.08
N HIS A 69 14.08 10.14 10.97
CA HIS A 69 12.95 10.09 10.05
C HIS A 69 13.40 9.94 8.58
N TYR A 70 14.58 10.45 8.19
CA TYR A 70 15.16 10.23 6.85
C TYR A 70 15.55 8.77 6.64
N SER A 71 16.09 8.12 7.66
CA SER A 71 16.41 6.69 7.56
C SER A 71 15.17 5.82 7.40
N VAL A 72 14.09 6.16 8.08
CA VAL A 72 12.78 5.49 7.95
C VAL A 72 12.21 5.69 6.55
N LEU A 73 12.22 6.93 6.01
CA LEU A 73 11.78 7.24 4.65
C LEU A 73 12.60 6.48 3.60
N THR A 74 13.92 6.43 3.78
CA THR A 74 14.81 5.68 2.88
C THR A 74 14.40 4.20 2.79
N LEU A 75 14.17 3.56 3.92
CA LEU A 75 13.75 2.16 4.00
C LEU A 75 12.36 1.95 3.39
N TRP A 76 11.45 2.91 3.58
CA TRP A 76 10.12 2.87 2.96
C TRP A 76 10.21 2.94 1.44
N PHE A 77 11.06 3.83 0.87
CA PHE A 77 11.30 3.88 -0.58
C PHE A 77 11.95 2.59 -1.09
N TYR A 78 12.92 2.01 -0.37
CA TYR A 78 13.49 0.72 -0.73
C TYR A 78 12.41 -0.37 -0.80
N SER A 79 11.58 -0.46 0.24
CA SER A 79 10.45 -1.40 0.25
C SER A 79 9.56 -1.23 -0.97
N GLY A 80 9.20 0.02 -1.31
CA GLY A 80 8.38 0.33 -2.47
C GLY A 80 9.04 -0.04 -3.80
N CYS A 81 10.33 0.23 -3.97
CA CYS A 81 11.10 -0.16 -5.15
C CYS A 81 11.11 -1.68 -5.33
N TYR A 82 11.52 -2.43 -4.30
CA TYR A 82 11.59 -3.88 -4.38
C TYR A 82 10.22 -4.53 -4.53
N PHE A 83 9.16 -3.89 -4.02
CA PHE A 83 7.79 -4.35 -4.24
C PHE A 83 7.39 -4.29 -5.72
N VAL A 84 7.67 -3.16 -6.41
CA VAL A 84 7.39 -3.01 -7.85
C VAL A 84 8.25 -3.96 -8.69
N LEU A 85 9.50 -4.21 -8.26
CA LEU A 85 10.42 -5.16 -8.89
C LEU A 85 10.09 -6.64 -8.60
N ALA A 86 8.93 -6.93 -7.99
CA ALA A 86 8.48 -8.27 -7.61
C ALA A 86 9.43 -9.04 -6.66
N ARG A 87 10.28 -8.32 -5.93
CA ARG A 87 11.17 -8.87 -4.88
C ARG A 87 10.51 -8.77 -3.50
N GLU A 88 9.44 -9.50 -3.30
CA GLU A 88 8.55 -9.34 -2.14
C GLU A 88 9.20 -9.58 -0.78
N ASN A 89 10.10 -10.57 -0.66
CA ASN A 89 10.77 -10.82 0.61
C ASN A 89 11.69 -9.66 0.98
N THR A 90 12.45 -9.14 0.01
CA THR A 90 13.34 -7.99 0.20
C THR A 90 12.51 -6.73 0.54
N ALA A 91 11.40 -6.51 -0.17
CA ALA A 91 10.48 -5.41 0.11
C ALA A 91 9.94 -5.49 1.54
N TRP A 92 9.52 -6.68 1.97
CA TRP A 92 9.04 -6.90 3.33
C TRP A 92 10.12 -6.66 4.39
N THR A 93 11.35 -7.13 4.16
CA THR A 93 12.46 -6.91 5.10
C THR A 93 12.70 -5.42 5.31
N TYR A 94 12.78 -4.64 4.22
CA TYR A 94 12.94 -3.20 4.33
C TYR A 94 11.76 -2.49 5.00
N LEU A 95 10.51 -2.96 4.77
CA LEU A 95 9.36 -2.42 5.47
C LEU A 95 9.43 -2.71 6.98
N ARG A 96 9.84 -3.91 7.37
CA ARG A 96 10.06 -4.28 8.79
C ARG A 96 11.15 -3.44 9.45
N ASP A 97 12.25 -3.20 8.74
CA ASP A 97 13.30 -2.31 9.23
C ASP A 97 12.76 -0.88 9.41
N ALA A 98 11.95 -0.39 8.46
CA ALA A 98 11.32 0.94 8.56
C ALA A 98 10.37 1.03 9.76
N THR A 99 9.49 0.04 9.96
CA THR A 99 8.55 0.03 11.10
C THR A 99 9.29 -0.10 12.44
N THR A 100 10.36 -0.89 12.49
CA THR A 100 11.20 -1.02 13.69
C THR A 100 11.87 0.31 14.01
N GLN A 101 12.47 1.00 13.04
CA GLN A 101 13.10 2.31 13.29
C GLN A 101 12.06 3.37 13.66
N ALA A 102 10.86 3.35 13.11
CA ALA A 102 9.78 4.24 13.50
C ALA A 102 9.38 4.02 14.98
N GLN A 103 9.35 2.76 15.44
CA GLN A 103 9.10 2.43 16.85
C GLN A 103 10.25 2.90 17.77
N LEU A 104 11.51 2.71 17.35
CA LEU A 104 12.69 3.22 18.09
C LEU A 104 12.68 4.75 18.24
N LEU A 105 12.15 5.46 17.24
CA LEU A 105 11.94 6.90 17.27
C LEU A 105 10.72 7.35 18.09
N GLY A 106 9.98 6.41 18.71
CA GLY A 106 8.78 6.72 19.48
C GLY A 106 7.61 7.22 18.64
N MET A 107 7.60 7.00 17.30
CA MET A 107 6.53 7.51 16.42
C MET A 107 5.16 6.90 16.71
N HIS A 108 5.08 5.84 17.50
CA HIS A 108 3.85 5.18 17.94
C HIS A 108 3.26 5.80 19.21
N ASP A 109 3.98 6.73 19.85
CA ASP A 109 3.60 7.37 21.10
C ASP A 109 3.19 8.83 20.85
N GLU A 110 1.95 9.20 21.21
CA GLU A 110 1.40 10.54 21.03
C GLU A 110 2.18 11.59 21.83
N GLU A 111 2.83 11.21 22.94
CA GLU A 111 3.64 12.12 23.76
C GLU A 111 4.84 12.67 22.99
N THR A 112 5.41 11.90 22.06
CA THR A 112 6.56 12.31 21.23
C THR A 112 6.24 13.51 20.32
N TYR A 113 4.96 13.75 20.07
CA TYR A 113 4.50 14.81 19.16
C TYR A 113 4.28 16.18 19.84
N LYS A 114 4.54 16.31 21.14
CA LYS A 114 4.28 17.56 21.91
C LYS A 114 5.33 18.66 21.72
N HIS A 115 6.52 18.33 21.24
CA HIS A 115 7.69 19.20 21.39
C HIS A 115 8.20 19.89 20.12
N ASP A 116 7.75 19.54 18.90
CA ASP A 116 8.23 20.15 17.65
C ASP A 116 7.13 20.24 16.57
N PRO A 117 6.45 21.39 16.43
CA PRO A 117 5.30 21.54 15.53
C PRO A 117 5.59 21.26 14.05
N LEU A 118 6.79 21.62 13.55
CA LEU A 118 7.12 21.46 12.14
C LEU A 118 7.46 20.02 11.75
N ASP A 119 8.07 19.28 12.68
CA ASP A 119 8.47 17.90 12.45
C ASP A 119 7.34 16.90 12.83
N ILE A 120 6.39 17.35 13.66
CA ILE A 120 5.22 16.58 14.11
C ILE A 120 4.42 16.06 12.92
N SER A 121 4.00 16.94 12.02
CA SER A 121 3.17 16.60 10.89
C SER A 121 3.84 15.55 9.99
N ARG A 122 5.12 15.73 9.67
CA ARG A 122 5.89 14.80 8.84
C ARG A 122 6.02 13.42 9.45
N LYS A 123 6.34 13.35 10.74
CA LYS A 123 6.46 12.09 11.48
C LYS A 123 5.10 11.39 11.57
N ARG A 124 4.02 12.11 11.85
CA ARG A 124 2.67 11.59 11.92
C ARG A 124 2.22 11.02 10.58
N VAL A 125 2.40 11.78 9.48
CA VAL A 125 2.13 11.31 8.12
C VAL A 125 2.94 10.05 7.81
N LEU A 126 4.25 10.04 8.12
CA LEU A 126 5.11 8.89 7.86
C LEU A 126 4.67 7.64 8.65
N TYR A 127 4.29 7.79 9.92
CA TYR A 127 3.76 6.68 10.71
C TYR A 127 2.53 6.05 10.06
N TRP A 128 1.57 6.89 9.63
CA TRP A 128 0.36 6.40 8.98
C TRP A 128 0.62 5.80 7.59
N LEU A 129 1.58 6.32 6.85
CA LEU A 129 2.02 5.69 5.59
C LEU A 129 2.61 4.29 5.83
N LEU A 130 3.42 4.11 6.87
CA LEU A 130 3.95 2.81 7.27
C LEU A 130 2.84 1.86 7.73
N PHE A 131 1.90 2.34 8.55
CA PHE A 131 0.73 1.60 9.00
C PHE A 131 -0.10 1.06 7.82
N ILE A 132 -0.36 1.92 6.82
CA ILE A 132 -1.05 1.53 5.59
C ILE A 132 -0.19 0.55 4.79
N ALA A 133 1.11 0.82 4.61
CA ALA A 133 2.01 -0.02 3.84
C ALA A 133 2.16 -1.43 4.42
N GLU A 134 2.21 -1.56 5.74
CA GLU A 134 2.29 -2.85 6.43
C GLU A 134 1.03 -3.69 6.15
N ARG A 135 -0.15 -3.10 6.20
CA ARG A 135 -1.43 -3.76 5.88
C ARG A 135 -1.61 -4.00 4.38
N TYR A 136 -1.14 -3.08 3.56
CA TYR A 136 -1.19 -3.20 2.10
C TYR A 136 -0.28 -4.31 1.56
N SER A 137 0.82 -4.63 2.24
CA SER A 137 1.77 -5.69 1.86
C SER A 137 1.18 -7.10 1.96
N TYR A 138 -0.06 -7.25 2.40
CA TYR A 138 -0.83 -8.50 2.41
C TYR A 138 -1.35 -8.91 1.02
N LYS A 139 -0.72 -8.50 -0.07
CA LYS A 139 -1.12 -8.93 -1.42
C LYS A 139 -0.96 -10.42 -1.63
N PRO A 140 -1.98 -11.09 -2.20
CA PRO A 140 -1.77 -12.38 -2.82
C PRO A 140 -0.97 -12.19 -4.10
N THR A 141 0.21 -12.75 -4.16
CA THR A 141 0.96 -12.87 -5.41
C THR A 141 0.27 -13.92 -6.26
N CYS A 142 -0.50 -13.50 -7.24
CA CYS A 142 -0.88 -14.37 -8.33
C CYS A 142 0.21 -14.25 -9.40
N SER A 143 1.18 -15.16 -9.40
CA SER A 143 1.97 -15.40 -10.60
C SER A 143 1.02 -15.99 -11.64
N LEU A 144 0.87 -15.30 -12.75
CA LEU A 144 -0.01 -15.58 -13.88
C LEU A 144 0.45 -16.83 -14.66
N GLN A 145 0.79 -17.92 -13.97
CA GLN A 145 1.15 -19.18 -14.65
C GLN A 145 0.73 -20.40 -13.84
N ARG A 146 -0.23 -21.08 -14.39
CA ARG A 146 -0.74 -22.45 -14.18
C ARG A 146 -2.06 -22.61 -13.44
N SER A 147 -3.02 -23.02 -14.29
CA SER A 147 -4.27 -23.79 -14.05
C SER A 147 -5.15 -23.41 -12.84
N LEU A 148 -6.41 -23.11 -13.14
CA LEU A 148 -7.49 -22.73 -12.23
C LEU A 148 -7.60 -23.60 -10.95
N LEU A 149 -7.27 -24.88 -11.02
CA LEU A 149 -7.33 -25.79 -9.87
C LEU A 149 -6.15 -25.62 -8.89
N THR A 150 -5.00 -25.14 -9.36
CA THR A 150 -3.83 -24.87 -8.52
C THR A 150 -3.96 -23.52 -7.80
N ALA A 151 -4.72 -22.56 -8.33
CA ALA A 151 -4.97 -21.27 -7.73
C ALA A 151 -5.69 -21.39 -6.37
N TYR A 152 -6.64 -22.31 -6.23
CA TYR A 152 -7.31 -22.57 -4.95
C TYR A 152 -6.41 -23.16 -3.86
N ARG A 153 -5.40 -23.94 -4.21
CA ARG A 153 -4.45 -24.54 -3.26
C ARG A 153 -3.29 -23.61 -2.88
N THR A 154 -2.83 -22.76 -3.79
CA THR A 154 -1.79 -21.74 -3.50
C THR A 154 -2.32 -20.61 -2.59
N TYR A 155 -3.62 -20.41 -2.52
CA TYR A 155 -4.26 -19.51 -1.57
C TYR A 155 -4.03 -19.93 -0.09
N ALA A 156 -3.89 -21.22 0.20
CA ALA A 156 -3.63 -21.74 1.53
C ALA A 156 -2.19 -21.55 2.02
N LEU A 157 -1.26 -21.18 1.13
CA LEU A 157 0.17 -21.01 1.41
C LEU A 157 0.60 -19.55 1.55
N ARG A 158 -0.32 -18.63 1.85
CA ARG A 158 0.01 -17.22 2.09
C ARG A 158 1.00 -17.10 3.23
N LYS A 159 2.03 -16.34 3.00
CA LYS A 159 3.01 -15.99 4.02
C LYS A 159 2.31 -15.13 5.08
N HIS A 160 1.93 -15.75 6.19
CA HIS A 160 1.37 -15.08 7.35
C HIS A 160 2.43 -14.12 7.92
N ARG A 161 2.26 -12.84 7.66
CA ARG A 161 3.20 -11.81 8.10
C ARG A 161 2.59 -11.03 9.27
N PRO A 162 3.29 -10.92 10.39
CA PRO A 162 2.79 -10.15 11.52
C PRO A 162 2.82 -8.64 11.19
N ILE A 163 1.83 -7.91 11.71
CA ILE A 163 1.86 -6.45 11.76
C ILE A 163 2.51 -6.00 13.06
N SER A 164 3.09 -4.80 13.06
CA SER A 164 3.74 -4.21 14.24
C SER A 164 3.24 -2.83 14.60
N LEU A 165 2.60 -2.14 13.66
CA LEU A 165 2.06 -0.80 13.89
C LEU A 165 0.56 -0.87 14.18
N HIS A 166 0.14 -0.21 15.26
CA HIS A 166 -1.24 -0.11 15.71
C HIS A 166 -1.73 1.34 15.62
N PRO A 167 -3.04 1.61 15.55
CA PRO A 167 -3.57 2.98 15.44
C PRO A 167 -3.49 3.72 16.79
N THR A 168 -2.29 3.91 17.34
CA THR A 168 -2.03 4.45 18.67
C THR A 168 -1.93 5.98 18.72
N ILE A 169 -1.81 6.62 17.56
CA ILE A 169 -1.69 8.08 17.45
C ILE A 169 -2.87 8.67 16.67
N HIS A 170 -3.13 9.97 16.84
CA HIS A 170 -4.16 10.67 16.10
C HIS A 170 -3.84 10.70 14.59
N SER A 171 -4.87 10.80 13.74
CA SER A 171 -4.69 11.07 12.31
C SER A 171 -4.07 12.45 12.12
N PRO A 172 -3.29 12.68 11.04
CA PRO A 172 -2.85 14.02 10.68
C PRO A 172 -4.06 14.93 10.51
N SER A 173 -4.04 16.12 11.11
CA SER A 173 -5.10 17.10 10.90
C SER A 173 -4.93 17.78 9.54
N LEU A 174 -6.03 18.29 8.97
CA LEU A 174 -5.99 19.07 7.73
C LEU A 174 -5.13 20.34 7.87
N ASP A 175 -5.03 20.88 9.09
CA ASP A 175 -4.22 22.05 9.41
C ASP A 175 -2.72 21.73 9.50
N GLU A 176 -2.37 20.47 9.79
CA GLU A 176 -0.98 19.99 9.81
C GLU A 176 -0.39 19.79 8.40
N VAL A 177 -1.22 19.74 7.34
CA VAL A 177 -0.80 19.59 5.95
C VAL A 177 -1.35 20.76 5.11
N PRO A 178 -0.97 22.00 5.42
CA PRO A 178 -1.62 23.19 4.85
C PRO A 178 -1.35 23.39 3.37
N SER A 179 -0.30 22.81 2.81
CA SER A 179 0.11 23.03 1.43
C SER A 179 -0.68 22.23 0.39
N ASP A 180 -1.42 21.20 0.80
CA ASP A 180 -2.17 20.36 -0.15
C ASP A 180 -3.33 19.63 0.50
N ARG A 181 -4.43 20.37 0.70
CA ARG A 181 -5.66 19.85 1.32
C ARG A 181 -6.20 18.57 0.66
N PRO A 182 -6.21 18.42 -0.68
CA PRO A 182 -6.62 17.18 -1.32
C PRO A 182 -5.78 15.96 -0.89
N ILE A 183 -4.47 16.14 -0.71
CA ILE A 183 -3.60 15.05 -0.24
C ILE A 183 -3.96 14.64 1.19
N ALA A 184 -4.22 15.61 2.07
CA ALA A 184 -4.58 15.35 3.45
C ALA A 184 -5.92 14.61 3.57
N VAL A 185 -6.95 15.03 2.83
CA VAL A 185 -8.25 14.35 2.77
C VAL A 185 -8.09 12.93 2.25
N GLY A 186 -7.34 12.75 1.17
CA GLY A 186 -7.06 11.41 0.62
C GLY A 186 -6.36 10.48 1.59
N LEU A 187 -5.37 10.99 2.33
CA LEU A 187 -4.65 10.24 3.35
C LEU A 187 -5.58 9.85 4.52
N GLU A 188 -6.41 10.76 4.99
CA GLU A 188 -7.36 10.49 6.07
C GLU A 188 -8.35 9.38 5.68
N LEU A 189 -8.91 9.43 4.47
CA LEU A 189 -9.80 8.37 3.95
C LEU A 189 -9.07 7.01 3.88
N MET A 190 -7.82 7.00 3.44
CA MET A 190 -7.00 5.79 3.42
C MET A 190 -6.76 5.25 4.83
N ILE A 191 -6.40 6.10 5.79
CA ILE A 191 -6.22 5.73 7.19
C ILE A 191 -7.50 5.10 7.74
N ASN A 192 -8.64 5.74 7.53
CA ASN A 192 -9.93 5.28 8.04
C ASN A 192 -10.32 3.90 7.47
N MET A 193 -10.10 3.66 6.19
CA MET A 193 -10.31 2.34 5.57
C MET A 193 -9.39 1.28 6.16
N PHE A 194 -8.11 1.58 6.35
CA PHE A 194 -7.15 0.60 6.88
C PHE A 194 -7.27 0.37 8.38
N ARG A 195 -7.89 1.28 9.14
CA ARG A 195 -8.26 1.05 10.55
C ARG A 195 -9.32 -0.05 10.71
N ILE A 196 -10.19 -0.23 9.72
CA ILE A 196 -11.20 -1.31 9.72
C ILE A 196 -10.50 -2.69 9.65
N ILE A 197 -9.31 -2.76 9.05
CA ILE A 197 -8.45 -3.95 9.03
C ILE A 197 -7.64 -3.97 10.33
N ASP A 198 -8.31 -4.30 11.40
CA ASP A 198 -7.78 -4.34 12.76
C ASP A 198 -6.99 -5.64 13.06
N ASP A 199 -6.53 -5.77 14.30
CA ASP A 199 -5.80 -6.95 14.74
C ASP A 199 -6.66 -8.23 14.68
N THR A 200 -7.97 -8.11 14.91
CA THR A 200 -8.91 -9.23 14.80
C THR A 200 -8.94 -9.75 13.36
N PHE A 201 -9.08 -8.82 12.39
CA PHE A 201 -9.03 -9.16 10.98
C PHE A 201 -7.71 -9.85 10.61
N ILE A 202 -6.59 -9.29 11.03
CA ILE A 202 -5.25 -9.81 10.74
C ILE A 202 -5.02 -11.18 11.39
N ASN A 203 -5.44 -11.37 12.63
CA ASN A 203 -5.30 -12.63 13.33
C ASN A 203 -6.14 -13.73 12.67
N LEU A 204 -7.38 -13.45 12.30
CA LEU A 204 -8.24 -14.37 11.55
C LEU A 204 -7.64 -14.68 10.16
N TRP A 205 -7.11 -13.68 9.49
CA TRP A 205 -6.44 -13.84 8.20
C TRP A 205 -5.19 -14.70 8.30
N ASN A 206 -4.38 -14.48 9.33
CA ASN A 206 -3.17 -15.24 9.61
C ASN A 206 -3.44 -16.62 10.24
N ARG A 207 -4.70 -16.94 10.52
CA ARG A 207 -5.08 -18.18 11.23
C ARG A 207 -4.37 -18.35 12.58
N VAL A 208 -4.14 -17.22 13.26
CA VAL A 208 -3.57 -17.22 14.61
C VAL A 208 -4.68 -17.59 15.58
N HIS A 209 -4.58 -18.76 16.16
CA HIS A 209 -5.51 -19.33 17.13
C HIS A 209 -6.92 -19.74 16.62
N SER A 210 -7.67 -20.40 17.49
CA SER A 210 -9.00 -20.95 17.27
C SER A 210 -10.14 -19.91 17.25
N THR A 211 -9.85 -18.64 16.97
CA THR A 211 -10.87 -17.62 16.82
C THR A 211 -11.59 -17.78 15.47
N HIS A 212 -12.90 -17.92 15.52
CA HIS A 212 -13.76 -17.95 14.33
C HIS A 212 -14.42 -16.60 14.16
N ALA A 213 -14.43 -16.08 12.92
CA ALA A 213 -15.22 -14.92 12.60
C ALA A 213 -16.71 -15.28 12.67
N SER A 214 -17.53 -14.40 13.27
CA SER A 214 -18.98 -14.54 13.15
C SER A 214 -19.46 -13.90 11.84
N ALA A 215 -20.57 -14.41 11.30
CA ALA A 215 -21.23 -13.81 10.13
C ALA A 215 -21.54 -12.32 10.37
N ALA A 216 -22.08 -11.98 11.55
CA ALA A 216 -22.41 -10.61 11.94
C ALA A 216 -21.20 -9.69 11.93
N TRP A 217 -20.03 -10.13 12.41
CA TRP A 217 -18.80 -9.35 12.40
C TRP A 217 -18.32 -9.09 10.96
N ILE A 218 -18.31 -10.09 10.09
CA ILE A 218 -17.97 -9.90 8.66
C ILE A 218 -18.92 -8.92 7.98
N THR A 219 -20.24 -9.04 8.21
CA THR A 219 -21.23 -8.12 7.66
C THR A 219 -21.00 -6.69 8.16
N GLN A 220 -20.64 -6.52 9.43
CA GLN A 220 -20.26 -5.21 9.98
C GLN A 220 -19.01 -4.65 9.30
N VAL A 221 -17.94 -5.42 9.13
CA VAL A 221 -16.72 -5.01 8.40
C VAL A 221 -17.06 -4.59 6.98
N GLN A 222 -17.88 -5.36 6.26
CA GLN A 222 -18.31 -5.02 4.89
C GLN A 222 -19.14 -3.72 4.84
N THR A 223 -20.01 -3.50 5.82
CA THR A 223 -20.81 -2.27 5.92
C THR A 223 -19.90 -1.07 6.18
N GLN A 224 -18.96 -1.19 7.11
CA GLN A 224 -17.98 -0.14 7.38
C GLN A 224 -17.13 0.20 6.16
N LEU A 225 -16.62 -0.81 5.45
CA LEU A 225 -15.83 -0.62 4.22
C LEU A 225 -16.67 0.04 3.12
N SER A 226 -17.93 -0.35 2.95
CA SER A 226 -18.82 0.23 1.95
C SER A 226 -19.14 1.69 2.23
N GLY A 227 -19.26 2.07 3.50
CA GLY A 227 -19.52 3.45 3.94
C GLY A 227 -18.28 4.31 4.17
N ALA A 228 -17.06 3.74 4.04
CA ALA A 228 -15.81 4.44 4.40
C ALA A 228 -15.43 5.58 3.45
N VAL A 229 -15.91 5.56 2.20
CA VAL A 229 -15.62 6.59 1.20
C VAL A 229 -16.91 7.35 0.88
N PRO A 230 -16.97 8.66 1.12
CA PRO A 230 -18.12 9.49 0.75
C PRO A 230 -18.38 9.49 -0.76
N ALA A 231 -19.61 9.83 -1.15
CA ALA A 231 -19.94 9.99 -2.57
C ALA A 231 -19.12 11.11 -3.22
N TYR A 232 -18.86 12.18 -2.46
CA TYR A 232 -18.05 13.34 -2.88
C TYR A 232 -17.06 13.71 -1.78
N PHE A 233 -15.81 13.98 -2.18
CA PHE A 233 -14.74 14.51 -1.33
C PHE A 233 -13.71 15.26 -2.19
N GLU A 234 -13.02 16.21 -1.59
CA GLU A 234 -12.05 17.05 -2.27
C GLU A 234 -10.72 16.30 -2.46
N CYS A 235 -10.42 15.93 -3.72
CA CYS A 235 -9.17 15.28 -4.07
C CYS A 235 -8.88 15.43 -5.57
N THR A 236 -7.68 15.02 -6.00
CA THR A 236 -7.38 14.88 -7.43
C THR A 236 -8.04 13.63 -7.99
N GLU A 237 -8.34 13.62 -9.30
CA GLU A 237 -8.93 12.46 -9.98
C GLU A 237 -8.11 11.18 -9.74
N VAL A 238 -6.77 11.26 -9.83
CA VAL A 238 -5.86 10.13 -9.56
C VAL A 238 -6.00 9.61 -8.13
N GLN A 239 -6.11 10.50 -7.15
CA GLN A 239 -6.31 10.11 -5.75
C GLN A 239 -7.68 9.46 -5.53
N GLU A 240 -8.72 10.00 -6.15
CA GLU A 240 -10.07 9.44 -6.06
C GLU A 240 -10.11 8.01 -6.60
N VAL A 241 -9.55 7.77 -7.78
CA VAL A 241 -9.38 6.43 -8.35
C VAL A 241 -8.66 5.51 -7.38
N GLN A 242 -7.53 5.96 -6.81
CA GLN A 242 -6.76 5.18 -5.84
C GLN A 242 -7.60 4.78 -4.62
N ILE A 243 -8.36 5.70 -4.05
CA ILE A 243 -9.16 5.50 -2.84
C ILE A 243 -10.31 4.54 -3.13
N ARG A 244 -11.07 4.77 -4.20
CA ARG A 244 -12.21 3.91 -4.57
C ARG A 244 -11.77 2.49 -4.93
N ILE A 245 -10.69 2.33 -5.68
CA ILE A 245 -10.12 1.02 -5.98
C ILE A 245 -9.65 0.31 -4.71
N THR A 246 -9.02 1.04 -3.79
CA THR A 246 -8.57 0.48 -2.52
C THR A 246 -9.77 0.00 -1.69
N GLN A 247 -10.86 0.75 -1.65
CA GLN A 247 -12.10 0.35 -1.00
C GLN A 247 -12.61 -0.99 -1.56
N GLN A 248 -12.73 -1.11 -2.88
CA GLN A 248 -13.20 -2.36 -3.51
C GLN A 248 -12.25 -3.53 -3.23
N TRP A 249 -10.95 -3.26 -3.23
CA TRP A 249 -9.96 -4.27 -2.87
C TRP A 249 -10.12 -4.75 -1.42
N LEU A 250 -10.29 -3.86 -0.45
CA LEU A 250 -10.52 -4.22 0.95
C LEU A 250 -11.83 -5.01 1.12
N ARG A 251 -12.90 -4.62 0.44
CA ARG A 251 -14.17 -5.38 0.39
C ARG A 251 -13.93 -6.81 -0.12
N SER A 252 -13.14 -6.96 -1.18
CA SER A 252 -12.79 -8.29 -1.70
C SER A 252 -11.95 -9.10 -0.71
N GLN A 253 -11.05 -8.47 0.07
CA GLN A 253 -10.28 -9.16 1.11
C GLN A 253 -11.20 -9.64 2.25
N ALA A 254 -12.15 -8.82 2.70
CA ALA A 254 -13.12 -9.22 3.72
C ALA A 254 -14.01 -10.38 3.24
N TRP A 255 -14.43 -10.37 1.97
CA TRP A 255 -15.15 -11.50 1.38
C TRP A 255 -14.30 -12.77 1.32
N GLN A 256 -13.02 -12.66 0.93
CA GLN A 256 -12.12 -13.81 0.94
C GLN A 256 -11.93 -14.40 2.32
N LEU A 257 -11.84 -13.55 3.35
CA LEU A 257 -11.78 -13.99 4.74
C LEU A 257 -13.04 -14.77 5.09
N SER A 258 -14.24 -14.29 4.75
CA SER A 258 -15.50 -14.99 5.01
C SER A 258 -15.56 -16.35 4.31
N ALA A 259 -15.07 -16.44 3.07
CA ALA A 259 -15.00 -17.69 2.33
C ALA A 259 -14.02 -18.70 2.99
N CYS A 260 -12.86 -18.22 3.45
CA CYS A 260 -11.87 -19.04 4.17
C CYS A 260 -12.39 -19.54 5.52
N GLN A 261 -13.31 -18.79 6.16
CA GLN A 261 -13.98 -19.17 7.42
C GLN A 261 -15.24 -20.06 7.21
N GLY A 262 -15.59 -20.37 5.94
CA GLY A 262 -16.76 -21.19 5.63
C GLY A 262 -18.11 -20.47 5.85
N LEU A 263 -18.13 -19.14 5.90
CA LEU A 263 -19.32 -18.32 6.16
C LEU A 263 -20.11 -17.98 4.90
N VAL A 264 -19.54 -18.22 3.71
CA VAL A 264 -20.18 -17.90 2.42
C VAL A 264 -21.15 -19.02 2.05
N SER A 265 -22.38 -18.64 1.66
CA SER A 265 -23.44 -19.57 1.27
C SER A 265 -24.22 -19.03 0.07
N SER A 266 -24.76 -19.95 -0.76
CA SER A 266 -25.67 -19.59 -1.87
C SER A 266 -27.07 -19.18 -1.41
N VAL A 267 -27.44 -19.52 -0.18
CA VAL A 267 -28.75 -19.26 0.43
C VAL A 267 -28.71 -18.18 1.51
N SER A 268 -27.58 -17.50 1.69
CA SER A 268 -27.46 -16.39 2.66
C SER A 268 -28.35 -15.22 2.24
N ASN A 269 -29.05 -14.63 3.21
CA ASN A 269 -29.78 -13.37 3.02
C ASN A 269 -28.84 -12.15 3.02
N ASP A 270 -27.65 -12.28 3.58
CA ASP A 270 -26.63 -11.23 3.61
C ASP A 270 -25.81 -11.28 2.33
N ILE A 271 -25.97 -10.29 1.45
CA ILE A 271 -25.28 -10.21 0.15
C ILE A 271 -23.75 -10.39 0.31
N PRO A 272 -23.05 -9.74 1.26
CA PRO A 272 -21.62 -9.93 1.49
C PRO A 272 -21.20 -11.38 1.81
N LEU A 273 -22.11 -12.22 2.25
CA LEU A 273 -21.89 -13.63 2.57
C LEU A 273 -22.37 -14.58 1.46
N THR A 274 -22.56 -14.08 0.25
CA THR A 274 -22.93 -14.88 -0.92
C THR A 274 -21.76 -15.07 -1.89
N PHE A 275 -21.81 -16.13 -2.72
CA PHE A 275 -20.88 -16.32 -3.82
C PHE A 275 -21.06 -15.29 -4.95
N LYS A 276 -22.15 -14.50 -4.95
CA LYS A 276 -22.42 -13.43 -5.91
C LYS A 276 -21.74 -12.11 -5.57
N TYR A 277 -21.32 -11.91 -4.32
CA TYR A 277 -20.76 -10.64 -3.87
C TYR A 277 -19.53 -10.15 -4.66
N PRO A 278 -18.59 -11.01 -5.10
CA PRO A 278 -17.52 -10.58 -6.00
C PRO A 278 -18.00 -9.95 -7.31
N ILE A 279 -19.18 -10.36 -7.81
CA ILE A 279 -19.78 -9.78 -9.02
C ILE A 279 -20.24 -8.35 -8.75
N GLU A 280 -20.79 -8.07 -7.57
CA GLU A 280 -21.13 -6.69 -7.15
C GLU A 280 -19.89 -5.81 -7.09
N ILE A 281 -18.80 -6.31 -6.47
CA ILE A 281 -17.51 -5.61 -6.45
C ILE A 281 -16.99 -5.32 -7.85
N ALA A 282 -17.14 -6.29 -8.79
CA ALA A 282 -16.73 -6.11 -10.17
C ALA A 282 -17.57 -5.03 -10.89
N ARG A 283 -18.88 -4.99 -10.66
CA ARG A 283 -19.75 -3.93 -11.19
C ARG A 283 -19.37 -2.55 -10.67
N ASP A 284 -19.07 -2.45 -9.36
CA ASP A 284 -18.62 -1.20 -8.77
C ASP A 284 -17.30 -0.74 -9.42
N LEU A 285 -16.36 -1.66 -9.67
CA LEU A 285 -15.10 -1.37 -10.38
C LEU A 285 -15.32 -0.92 -11.82
N LEU A 286 -16.24 -1.55 -12.56
CA LEU A 286 -16.61 -1.13 -13.91
C LEU A 286 -17.20 0.29 -13.87
N THR A 287 -18.11 0.57 -12.94
CA THR A 287 -18.67 1.91 -12.76
C THR A 287 -17.59 2.94 -12.52
N ILE A 288 -16.62 2.63 -11.64
CA ILE A 288 -15.46 3.47 -11.38
C ILE A 288 -14.66 3.71 -12.66
N SER A 289 -14.37 2.65 -13.43
CA SER A 289 -13.57 2.77 -14.66
C SER A 289 -14.21 3.68 -15.71
N HIS A 290 -15.55 3.72 -15.78
CA HIS A 290 -16.28 4.60 -16.70
C HIS A 290 -16.41 6.05 -16.23
N GLN A 291 -16.19 6.33 -14.95
CA GLN A 291 -16.32 7.67 -14.37
C GLN A 291 -15.04 8.51 -14.48
N PHE A 292 -13.90 7.87 -14.70
CA PHE A 292 -12.59 8.52 -14.65
C PHE A 292 -11.86 8.48 -15.99
N SER A 293 -10.93 9.44 -16.18
CA SER A 293 -10.12 9.50 -17.38
C SER A 293 -9.18 8.29 -17.49
N GLN A 294 -8.91 7.86 -18.72
CA GLN A 294 -7.95 6.81 -19.00
C GLN A 294 -6.58 7.11 -18.36
N GLN A 295 -6.15 8.37 -18.42
CA GLN A 295 -4.87 8.80 -17.82
C GLN A 295 -4.83 8.55 -16.30
N ALA A 296 -5.91 8.86 -15.57
CA ALA A 296 -6.00 8.61 -14.13
C ALA A 296 -5.97 7.12 -13.80
N MET A 297 -6.59 6.29 -14.65
CA MET A 297 -6.58 4.84 -14.50
C MET A 297 -5.21 4.23 -14.81
N GLU A 298 -4.50 4.71 -15.84
CA GLU A 298 -3.18 4.21 -16.26
C GLU A 298 -2.11 4.42 -15.19
N VAL A 299 -2.16 5.50 -14.42
CA VAL A 299 -1.25 5.72 -13.28
C VAL A 299 -1.28 4.54 -12.29
N HIS A 300 -2.41 3.85 -12.21
CA HIS A 300 -2.60 2.69 -11.33
C HIS A 300 -2.47 1.34 -12.04
N GLY A 301 -2.30 1.30 -13.35
CA GLY A 301 -2.36 0.17 -14.27
C GLY A 301 -1.92 -1.19 -13.71
N VAL A 302 -0.62 -1.46 -13.58
CA VAL A 302 -0.10 -2.74 -13.04
C VAL A 302 -0.57 -2.96 -11.60
N GLY A 303 -0.68 -1.88 -10.80
CA GLY A 303 -1.19 -1.93 -9.43
C GLY A 303 -2.65 -2.38 -9.36
N LEU A 304 -3.46 -1.99 -10.34
CA LEU A 304 -4.88 -2.33 -10.42
C LEU A 304 -5.08 -3.81 -10.73
N VAL A 305 -4.47 -4.32 -11.78
CA VAL A 305 -4.53 -5.73 -12.17
C VAL A 305 -4.06 -6.66 -11.06
N SER A 306 -2.98 -6.27 -10.36
CA SER A 306 -2.43 -7.08 -9.29
C SER A 306 -3.28 -7.12 -8.01
N ARG A 307 -4.25 -6.20 -7.82
CA ARG A 307 -5.15 -6.16 -6.66
C ARG A 307 -6.32 -7.14 -6.78
N PHE A 308 -6.75 -7.45 -7.99
CA PHE A 308 -7.94 -8.26 -8.22
C PHE A 308 -7.62 -9.54 -9.00
N PRO A 309 -6.83 -10.47 -8.43
CA PRO A 309 -6.42 -11.68 -9.13
C PRO A 309 -7.59 -12.61 -9.48
N PHE A 310 -8.76 -12.45 -8.83
CA PHE A 310 -9.96 -13.25 -9.15
C PHE A 310 -10.63 -12.83 -10.44
N PHE A 311 -10.40 -11.60 -10.89
CA PHE A 311 -10.95 -11.10 -12.14
C PHE A 311 -9.97 -11.24 -13.30
N ALA A 312 -8.72 -11.67 -13.03
CA ALA A 312 -7.65 -11.80 -14.01
C ALA A 312 -7.91 -12.79 -15.18
N PRO A 313 -8.75 -13.83 -15.08
CA PRO A 313 -9.04 -14.68 -16.23
C PRO A 313 -10.21 -14.21 -17.08
N SER A 314 -10.99 -13.23 -16.64
CA SER A 314 -12.14 -12.77 -17.40
C SER A 314 -11.76 -11.59 -18.29
N ALA A 315 -12.23 -11.58 -19.52
CA ALA A 315 -12.13 -10.50 -20.50
C ALA A 315 -12.48 -9.10 -19.92
N LEU A 316 -13.16 -9.08 -18.77
CA LEU A 316 -13.58 -7.91 -18.03
C LEU A 316 -12.41 -7.00 -17.61
N ILE A 317 -11.24 -7.57 -17.22
CA ILE A 317 -10.07 -6.76 -16.82
C ILE A 317 -9.38 -6.18 -18.05
N LEU A 318 -9.35 -6.90 -19.14
CA LEU A 318 -8.83 -6.38 -20.40
C LEU A 318 -9.70 -5.21 -20.90
N GLU A 319 -11.02 -5.27 -20.74
CA GLU A 319 -11.93 -4.16 -21.03
C GLU A 319 -11.70 -2.97 -20.08
N ILE A 320 -11.45 -3.20 -18.78
CA ILE A 320 -11.18 -2.11 -17.80
C ILE A 320 -9.84 -1.41 -18.05
N VAL A 321 -8.84 -2.12 -18.59
CA VAL A 321 -7.47 -1.60 -18.73
C VAL A 321 -7.16 -1.14 -20.16
N PHE A 322 -7.89 -1.61 -21.19
CA PHE A 322 -7.57 -1.38 -22.59
C PHE A 322 -8.75 -0.80 -23.44
N VAL A 323 -9.89 -0.48 -22.84
CA VAL A 323 -10.95 0.34 -23.42
C VAL A 323 -10.86 1.75 -22.83
#